data_8d5ac5395216809b57ac1d1651bd10a1
#
_entry.id   8d5ac5395216809b57ac1d1651bd10a1
#
_cell.length_a   1.000
_cell.length_b   1.000
_cell.length_c   1.000
_cell.angle_alpha   90.00
_cell.angle_beta   90.00
_cell.angle_gamma   90.00
#
_symmetry.space_group_name_H-M   'P 1'
#
loop_
_entity.id
_entity.type
_entity.pdbx_description
1 polymer ?
#
loop_
_entity_poly.entity_id
_entity_poly.type
_entity_poly.pdbx_seq_one_letter_code
_entity_poly.pdbx_strand_id
1 'polypeptide(L)'
;MTATRSTRTATPATPRRHRARLLVPAAIAVLAFTATTAAADTSPTTAVGTATAHDRRAAEQKPKAMLDAWLRLWNGDFAQAPGIISPGFRVHAALLDGGDGSSIRGVDGLVTWIGQTRAAFRDLRFTIEVPPLVDGRYASVRWTATGTYAGGFPGSKAQPGTVVTFTGTDTLRMRDGKFAEYWVNTDTLSLLTQLQAL
;
A
#
# COMPACT_ATOMS: atom_id res chain seq x y z
N MET A 1 -68.43 7.68 -37.77
CA MET A 1 -67.43 6.86 -38.51
C MET A 1 -66.13 7.60 -38.57
N THR A 2 -65.22 7.30 -37.70
CA THR A 2 -63.89 7.96 -37.62
C THR A 2 -62.83 6.90 -37.62
N ALA A 3 -62.05 6.81 -38.68
CA ALA A 3 -61.04 5.81 -38.89
C ALA A 3 -59.73 6.18 -38.14
N THR A 4 -59.27 5.36 -37.23
CA THR A 4 -58.03 5.52 -36.51
C THR A 4 -56.88 4.88 -37.31
N ARG A 5 -55.93 5.69 -37.74
CA ARG A 5 -54.77 5.31 -38.52
C ARG A 5 -53.66 4.83 -37.53
N SER A 6 -53.34 3.55 -37.59
CA SER A 6 -52.23 2.94 -36.82
C SER A 6 -50.88 3.25 -37.49
N THR A 7 -50.02 4.01 -36.84
CA THR A 7 -48.64 4.24 -37.27
C THR A 7 -47.73 3.17 -36.66
N ARG A 8 -47.14 2.34 -37.52
CA ARG A 8 -46.17 1.32 -37.18
C ARG A 8 -44.78 1.97 -37.04
N THR A 9 -44.23 1.99 -35.82
CA THR A 9 -42.90 2.52 -35.54
C THR A 9 -41.85 1.42 -35.88
N ALA A 10 -40.91 1.76 -36.77
CA ALA A 10 -39.81 0.88 -37.15
C ALA A 10 -38.69 0.93 -36.11
N THR A 11 -38.24 -0.25 -35.67
CA THR A 11 -37.11 -0.43 -34.77
C THR A 11 -35.79 -0.26 -35.56
N PRO A 12 -34.80 0.53 -35.11
CA PRO A 12 -33.53 0.63 -35.78
C PRO A 12 -32.63 -0.57 -35.45
N ALA A 13 -32.01 -1.12 -36.50
CA ALA A 13 -31.07 -2.23 -36.42
C ALA A 13 -29.74 -1.85 -35.74
N THR A 14 -29.28 -2.67 -34.81
CA THR A 14 -28.02 -2.55 -34.13
C THR A 14 -26.82 -2.94 -35.02
N PRO A 15 -25.75 -2.16 -35.14
CA PRO A 15 -24.61 -2.54 -35.94
C PRO A 15 -23.76 -3.61 -35.21
N ARG A 16 -23.51 -4.73 -35.89
CA ARG A 16 -22.57 -5.77 -35.48
C ARG A 16 -21.15 -5.22 -35.43
N ARG A 17 -20.56 -5.12 -34.24
CA ARG A 17 -19.13 -4.82 -34.05
C ARG A 17 -18.31 -6.08 -34.34
N HIS A 18 -17.51 -6.05 -35.39
CA HIS A 18 -16.47 -7.02 -35.68
C HIS A 18 -15.38 -6.91 -34.59
N ARG A 19 -15.17 -7.98 -33.82
CA ARG A 19 -14.03 -8.10 -32.93
C ARG A 19 -12.79 -8.44 -33.76
N ALA A 20 -11.93 -7.45 -33.98
CA ALA A 20 -10.58 -7.69 -34.48
C ALA A 20 -9.76 -8.37 -33.36
N ARG A 21 -9.34 -9.61 -33.60
CA ARG A 21 -8.35 -10.31 -32.77
C ARG A 21 -6.97 -9.77 -33.12
N LEU A 22 -6.38 -8.97 -32.24
CA LEU A 22 -4.97 -8.60 -32.32
C LEU A 22 -4.15 -9.79 -31.82
N LEU A 23 -3.48 -10.46 -32.75
CA LEU A 23 -2.41 -11.41 -32.49
C LEU A 23 -1.14 -10.60 -32.16
N VAL A 24 -0.65 -10.71 -30.92
CA VAL A 24 0.63 -10.16 -30.50
C VAL A 24 1.68 -11.27 -30.70
N PRO A 25 2.70 -11.09 -31.55
CA PRO A 25 3.82 -12.03 -31.64
C PRO A 25 4.76 -11.81 -30.44
N ALA A 26 4.99 -12.86 -29.66
CA ALA A 26 6.04 -12.90 -28.65
C ALA A 26 7.41 -12.95 -29.34
N ALA A 27 8.13 -11.84 -29.34
CA ALA A 27 9.53 -11.82 -29.77
C ALA A 27 10.40 -12.15 -28.53
N ILE A 28 10.96 -13.37 -28.53
CA ILE A 28 12.00 -13.79 -27.59
C ILE A 28 13.32 -13.20 -28.09
N ALA A 29 13.83 -12.16 -27.45
CA ALA A 29 15.18 -11.63 -27.69
C ALA A 29 16.19 -12.47 -26.90
N VAL A 30 16.93 -13.32 -27.59
CA VAL A 30 18.13 -14.00 -27.06
C VAL A 30 19.27 -12.98 -27.04
N LEU A 31 19.66 -12.50 -25.88
CA LEU A 31 20.86 -11.67 -25.68
C LEU A 31 22.08 -12.60 -25.61
N ALA A 32 22.87 -12.63 -26.68
CA ALA A 32 24.19 -13.24 -26.71
C ALA A 32 25.16 -12.36 -25.90
N PHE A 33 25.69 -12.86 -24.79
CA PHE A 33 26.78 -12.23 -24.07
C PHE A 33 28.11 -12.49 -24.82
N THR A 34 28.66 -11.47 -25.45
CA THR A 34 30.06 -11.47 -25.88
C THR A 34 30.92 -11.05 -24.69
N ALA A 35 31.77 -11.98 -24.24
CA ALA A 35 32.77 -11.69 -23.22
C ALA A 35 33.87 -10.80 -23.81
N THR A 36 33.87 -9.53 -23.48
CA THR A 36 35.00 -8.63 -23.75
C THR A 36 35.94 -8.69 -22.57
N THR A 37 37.15 -9.23 -22.77
CA THR A 37 38.23 -9.17 -21.79
C THR A 37 38.72 -7.72 -21.69
N ALA A 38 38.32 -7.02 -20.66
CA ALA A 38 38.86 -5.70 -20.33
C ALA A 38 40.15 -5.85 -19.50
N ALA A 39 41.20 -5.15 -19.94
CA ALA A 39 42.46 -5.04 -19.25
C ALA A 39 42.27 -4.48 -17.83
N ALA A 40 43.07 -4.99 -16.89
CA ALA A 40 43.07 -4.55 -15.52
C ALA A 40 43.59 -3.09 -15.42
N ASP A 41 42.67 -2.14 -15.25
CA ASP A 41 42.99 -0.77 -14.88
C ASP A 41 43.09 -0.74 -13.35
N THR A 42 44.30 -0.51 -12.85
CA THR A 42 44.59 -0.33 -11.42
C THR A 42 44.08 1.05 -10.99
N SER A 43 42.77 1.14 -10.73
CA SER A 43 42.19 2.30 -10.03
C SER A 43 42.58 2.29 -8.55
N PRO A 44 42.89 3.42 -7.92
CA PRO A 44 43.27 3.46 -6.53
C PRO A 44 42.12 2.93 -5.66
N THR A 45 42.42 1.95 -4.85
CA THR A 45 41.53 1.40 -3.82
C THR A 45 41.16 2.54 -2.89
N THR A 46 39.98 3.16 -3.10
CA THR A 46 39.37 4.01 -2.08
C THR A 46 39.11 3.12 -0.88
N ALA A 47 39.81 3.40 0.22
CA ALA A 47 39.63 2.68 1.47
C ALA A 47 38.16 2.77 1.87
N VAL A 48 37.41 1.69 1.60
CA VAL A 48 36.10 1.49 2.20
C VAL A 48 36.37 1.33 3.69
N GLY A 49 36.12 2.41 4.44
CA GLY A 49 36.24 2.39 5.90
C GLY A 49 35.40 1.22 6.39
N THR A 50 36.07 0.25 6.99
CA THR A 50 35.41 -0.92 7.59
C THR A 50 34.59 -0.42 8.76
N ALA A 51 33.26 -0.22 8.52
CA ALA A 51 32.32 0.09 9.58
C ALA A 51 32.47 -0.99 10.69
N THR A 52 32.66 -0.56 11.91
CA THR A 52 32.82 -1.46 13.04
C THR A 52 31.55 -2.28 13.26
N ALA A 53 31.64 -3.43 13.92
CA ALA A 53 30.47 -4.23 14.28
C ALA A 53 29.47 -3.42 15.13
N HIS A 54 29.96 -2.43 15.88
CA HIS A 54 29.16 -1.48 16.66
C HIS A 54 28.35 -0.55 15.76
N ASP A 55 28.99 0.05 14.73
CA ASP A 55 28.32 0.95 13.78
C ASP A 55 27.25 0.25 12.97
N ARG A 56 27.51 -0.99 12.56
CA ARG A 56 26.51 -1.82 11.87
C ARG A 56 25.31 -2.12 12.75
N ARG A 57 25.51 -2.51 14.01
CA ARG A 57 24.42 -2.76 14.97
C ARG A 57 23.60 -1.49 15.23
N ALA A 58 24.24 -0.33 15.38
CA ALA A 58 23.54 0.94 15.57
C ALA A 58 22.72 1.32 14.31
N ALA A 59 23.26 1.06 13.11
CA ALA A 59 22.57 1.30 11.84
C ALA A 59 21.33 0.41 11.65
N GLU A 60 21.35 -0.82 12.17
CA GLU A 60 20.21 -1.76 12.12
C GLU A 60 19.17 -1.52 13.22
N GLN A 61 19.58 -1.06 14.39
CA GLN A 61 18.70 -0.85 15.55
C GLN A 61 17.75 0.31 15.36
N LYS A 62 18.20 1.41 14.75
CA LYS A 62 17.37 2.61 14.56
C LYS A 62 16.14 2.36 13.65
N PRO A 63 16.28 1.78 12.45
CA PRO A 63 15.13 1.42 11.63
C PRO A 63 14.16 0.47 12.35
N LYS A 64 14.66 -0.52 13.08
CA LYS A 64 13.84 -1.45 13.85
C LYS A 64 13.01 -0.71 14.89
N ALA A 65 13.61 0.16 15.70
CA ALA A 65 12.90 0.94 16.71
C ALA A 65 11.84 1.86 16.09
N MET A 66 12.11 2.42 14.91
CA MET A 66 11.13 3.23 14.17
C MET A 66 9.96 2.39 13.68
N LEU A 67 10.20 1.17 13.19
CA LEU A 67 9.13 0.26 12.76
C LEU A 67 8.30 -0.26 13.94
N ASP A 68 8.92 -0.51 15.08
CA ASP A 68 8.20 -0.84 16.33
C ASP A 68 7.30 0.34 16.76
N ALA A 69 7.78 1.58 16.63
CA ALA A 69 6.97 2.77 16.90
C ALA A 69 5.86 2.97 15.86
N TRP A 70 6.12 2.67 14.58
CA TRP A 70 5.11 2.64 13.52
C TRP A 70 3.98 1.65 13.81
N LEU A 71 4.32 0.45 14.25
CA LEU A 71 3.33 -0.55 14.64
C LEU A 71 2.50 -0.09 15.85
N ARG A 72 3.14 0.52 16.86
CA ARG A 72 2.42 1.11 18.01
C ARG A 72 1.47 2.23 17.58
N LEU A 73 1.90 3.09 16.64
CA LEU A 73 1.07 4.15 16.08
C LEU A 73 -0.20 3.58 15.43
N TRP A 74 -0.07 2.56 14.58
CA TRP A 74 -1.21 1.87 13.97
C TRP A 74 -2.08 1.15 15.01
N ASN A 75 -1.51 0.73 16.13
CA ASN A 75 -2.22 0.16 17.28
C ASN A 75 -2.86 1.21 18.22
N GLY A 76 -2.78 2.51 17.86
CA GLY A 76 -3.48 3.59 18.56
C GLY A 76 -2.63 4.39 19.53
N ASP A 77 -1.32 4.12 19.64
CA ASP A 77 -0.38 4.95 20.41
C ASP A 77 0.08 6.16 19.56
N PHE A 78 -0.81 7.15 19.46
CA PHE A 78 -0.58 8.35 18.66
C PHE A 78 0.56 9.24 19.17
N ALA A 79 1.01 9.05 20.42
CA ALA A 79 2.14 9.78 20.97
C ALA A 79 3.47 9.47 20.22
N GLN A 80 3.53 8.35 19.49
CA GLN A 80 4.69 8.00 18.67
C GLN A 80 4.86 8.90 17.44
N ALA A 81 3.77 9.46 16.89
CA ALA A 81 3.76 10.11 15.59
C ALA A 81 4.76 11.27 15.45
N PRO A 82 4.85 12.26 16.38
CA PRO A 82 5.79 13.38 16.22
C PRO A 82 7.27 12.95 16.20
N GLY A 83 7.58 11.82 16.86
CA GLY A 83 8.94 11.27 16.92
C GLY A 83 9.40 10.63 15.62
N ILE A 84 8.49 9.97 14.90
CA ILE A 84 8.83 9.14 13.73
C ILE A 84 8.34 9.68 12.39
N ILE A 85 7.40 10.63 12.38
CA ILE A 85 6.78 11.16 11.14
C ILE A 85 7.37 12.53 10.81
N SER A 86 7.78 12.71 9.55
CA SER A 86 8.23 13.99 9.01
C SER A 86 7.06 14.97 8.88
N PRO A 87 7.26 16.29 9.12
CA PRO A 87 6.23 17.29 8.83
C PRO A 87 5.76 17.29 7.36
N GLY A 88 6.63 16.93 6.44
CA GLY A 88 6.33 16.80 5.02
C GLY A 88 5.90 15.40 4.58
N PHE A 89 5.48 14.55 5.50
CA PHE A 89 5.05 13.17 5.23
C PHE A 89 3.93 13.08 4.19
N ARG A 90 4.01 12.09 3.32
CA ARG A 90 3.04 11.83 2.25
C ARG A 90 2.62 10.37 2.24
N VAL A 91 1.35 10.13 1.96
CA VAL A 91 0.77 8.81 1.79
C VAL A 91 0.47 8.55 0.32
N HIS A 92 0.72 7.33 -0.13
CA HIS A 92 0.37 6.79 -1.44
C HIS A 92 -0.45 5.52 -1.20
N ALA A 93 -1.77 5.62 -1.38
CA ALA A 93 -2.71 4.55 -1.08
C ALA A 93 -3.89 4.60 -2.07
N ALA A 94 -4.34 3.46 -2.54
CA ALA A 94 -5.64 3.38 -3.19
C ALA A 94 -6.73 3.43 -2.11
N LEU A 95 -7.42 4.58 -2.00
CA LEU A 95 -8.49 4.77 -1.04
C LEU A 95 -9.84 4.28 -1.60
N LEU A 96 -10.76 3.93 -0.71
CA LEU A 96 -12.09 3.44 -1.10
C LEU A 96 -12.97 4.49 -1.80
N ASP A 97 -12.67 5.77 -1.60
CA ASP A 97 -13.33 6.89 -2.30
C ASP A 97 -12.72 7.19 -3.68
N GLY A 98 -11.75 6.39 -4.11
CA GLY A 98 -11.01 6.56 -5.36
C GLY A 98 -9.82 7.51 -5.26
N GLY A 99 -9.52 8.07 -4.07
CA GLY A 99 -8.36 8.90 -3.83
C GLY A 99 -7.05 8.11 -3.86
N ASP A 100 -5.94 8.82 -4.06
CA ASP A 100 -4.57 8.26 -4.11
C ASP A 100 -3.78 8.42 -2.79
N GLY A 101 -4.44 8.89 -1.73
CA GLY A 101 -3.83 9.18 -0.44
C GLY A 101 -3.10 10.53 -0.37
N SER A 102 -2.97 11.28 -1.46
CA SER A 102 -2.18 12.53 -1.52
C SER A 102 -2.73 13.65 -0.63
N SER A 103 -3.98 13.58 -0.20
CA SER A 103 -4.60 14.47 0.78
C SER A 103 -4.14 14.22 2.21
N ILE A 104 -3.63 13.02 2.53
CA ILE A 104 -3.15 12.63 3.86
C ILE A 104 -1.70 13.08 4.00
N ARG A 105 -1.47 14.14 4.78
CA ARG A 105 -0.15 14.77 4.87
C ARG A 105 0.25 15.07 6.31
N GLY A 106 1.55 14.94 6.58
CA GLY A 106 2.13 15.27 7.87
C GLY A 106 1.64 14.38 9.01
N VAL A 107 1.95 14.80 10.22
CA VAL A 107 1.61 14.07 11.45
C VAL A 107 0.09 14.02 11.63
N ASP A 108 -0.58 15.18 11.57
CA ASP A 108 -2.01 15.29 11.87
C ASP A 108 -2.88 14.54 10.86
N GLY A 109 -2.54 14.64 9.56
CA GLY A 109 -3.24 13.92 8.51
C GLY A 109 -3.16 12.41 8.70
N LEU A 110 -1.97 11.89 9.02
CA LEU A 110 -1.77 10.46 9.26
C LEU A 110 -2.53 10.00 10.51
N VAL A 111 -2.43 10.72 11.63
CA VAL A 111 -3.11 10.38 12.89
C VAL A 111 -4.63 10.39 12.71
N THR A 112 -5.17 11.38 12.00
CA THR A 112 -6.60 11.47 11.68
C THR A 112 -7.03 10.26 10.86
N TRP A 113 -6.30 9.90 9.80
CA TRP A 113 -6.62 8.77 8.94
C TRP A 113 -6.57 7.43 9.70
N ILE A 114 -5.54 7.20 10.53
CA ILE A 114 -5.46 6.01 11.38
C ILE A 114 -6.64 5.97 12.36
N GLY A 115 -6.98 7.09 12.97
CA GLY A 115 -8.12 7.21 13.90
C GLY A 115 -9.45 6.84 13.23
N GLN A 116 -9.69 7.34 12.01
CA GLN A 116 -10.86 7.00 11.21
C GLN A 116 -10.91 5.49 10.85
N THR A 117 -9.78 4.93 10.43
CA THR A 117 -9.67 3.49 10.14
C THR A 117 -10.01 2.66 11.38
N ARG A 118 -9.49 3.04 12.53
CA ARG A 118 -9.73 2.34 13.79
C ARG A 118 -11.16 2.48 14.31
N ALA A 119 -11.83 3.58 14.00
CA ALA A 119 -13.21 3.84 14.46
C ALA A 119 -14.23 2.82 13.93
N ALA A 120 -13.97 2.20 12.77
CA ALA A 120 -14.83 1.15 12.21
C ALA A 120 -14.71 -0.20 12.94
N PHE A 121 -13.73 -0.35 13.83
CA PHE A 121 -13.43 -1.62 14.48
C PHE A 121 -13.15 -1.40 15.98
N ARG A 122 -13.67 -2.27 16.82
CA ARG A 122 -13.21 -2.42 18.20
C ARG A 122 -11.98 -3.32 18.18
N ASP A 123 -11.08 -3.17 19.14
CA ASP A 123 -9.89 -4.03 19.36
C ASP A 123 -8.98 -4.18 18.12
N LEU A 124 -9.03 -3.25 17.14
CA LEU A 124 -8.20 -3.36 15.94
C LEU A 124 -6.73 -3.45 16.33
N ARG A 125 -6.10 -4.57 15.96
CA ARG A 125 -4.72 -4.86 16.30
C ARG A 125 -3.95 -5.30 15.07
N PHE A 126 -2.85 -4.60 14.82
CA PHE A 126 -1.87 -4.92 13.80
C PHE A 126 -0.72 -5.71 14.44
N THR A 127 -0.30 -6.77 13.78
CA THR A 127 0.87 -7.59 14.14
C THR A 127 1.76 -7.77 12.93
N ILE A 128 3.08 -7.82 13.13
CA ILE A 128 4.04 -8.09 12.06
C ILE A 128 3.99 -9.59 11.75
N GLU A 129 3.75 -9.93 10.49
CA GLU A 129 3.66 -11.30 10.00
C GLU A 129 5.03 -11.82 9.56
N VAL A 130 5.82 -10.96 8.90
CA VAL A 130 7.15 -11.28 8.40
C VAL A 130 8.14 -10.25 8.94
N PRO A 131 9.34 -10.65 9.39
CA PRO A 131 10.35 -9.70 9.85
C PRO A 131 10.56 -8.58 8.82
N PRO A 132 10.67 -7.31 9.27
CA PRO A 132 10.83 -6.18 8.37
C PRO A 132 12.10 -6.30 7.53
N LEU A 133 11.98 -5.91 6.25
CA LEU A 133 13.12 -5.74 5.36
C LEU A 133 13.52 -4.27 5.35
N VAL A 134 14.81 -4.00 5.57
CA VAL A 134 15.36 -2.64 5.54
C VAL A 134 16.51 -2.60 4.54
N ASP A 135 16.43 -1.70 3.60
CA ASP A 135 17.48 -1.42 2.63
C ASP A 135 17.69 0.09 2.47
N GLY A 136 18.84 0.58 2.92
CA GLY A 136 19.18 1.99 2.89
C GLY A 136 18.12 2.86 3.57
N ARG A 137 17.38 3.62 2.77
CA ARG A 137 16.32 4.53 3.24
C ARG A 137 14.93 3.94 3.19
N TYR A 138 14.77 2.72 2.76
CA TYR A 138 13.48 2.04 2.64
C TYR A 138 13.33 0.96 3.67
N ALA A 139 12.12 0.81 4.17
CA ALA A 139 11.71 -0.30 5.00
C ALA A 139 10.39 -0.87 4.47
N SER A 140 10.28 -2.18 4.45
CA SER A 140 9.03 -2.87 4.11
C SER A 140 8.65 -3.81 5.23
N VAL A 141 7.35 -3.84 5.56
CA VAL A 141 6.80 -4.69 6.61
C VAL A 141 5.48 -5.29 6.19
N ARG A 142 5.39 -6.61 6.30
CA ARG A 142 4.14 -7.35 6.11
C ARG A 142 3.44 -7.48 7.45
N TRP A 143 2.15 -7.17 7.47
CA TRP A 143 1.34 -7.18 8.68
C TRP A 143 0.00 -7.90 8.48
N THR A 144 -0.54 -8.38 9.59
CA THR A 144 -1.92 -8.85 9.72
C THR A 144 -2.66 -7.96 10.71
N ALA A 145 -3.88 -7.56 10.36
CA ALA A 145 -4.78 -6.83 11.23
C ALA A 145 -6.00 -7.67 11.55
N THR A 146 -6.40 -7.69 12.82
CA THR A 146 -7.63 -8.33 13.29
C THR A 146 -8.40 -7.35 14.15
N GLY A 147 -9.72 -7.31 14.01
CA GLY A 147 -10.59 -6.46 14.80
C GLY A 147 -12.04 -6.91 14.73
N THR A 148 -12.85 -6.39 15.66
CA THR A 148 -14.29 -6.62 15.71
C THR A 148 -15.00 -5.43 15.07
N TYR A 149 -15.73 -5.67 14.00
CA TYR A 149 -16.49 -4.63 13.30
C TYR A 149 -17.46 -3.93 14.27
N ALA A 150 -17.38 -2.61 14.34
CA ALA A 150 -18.21 -1.77 15.20
C ALA A 150 -19.39 -1.13 14.47
N GLY A 151 -19.38 -1.16 13.14
CA GLY A 151 -20.34 -0.47 12.28
C GLY A 151 -19.73 0.74 11.58
N GLY A 152 -20.50 1.36 10.68
CA GLY A 152 -20.15 2.61 10.02
C GLY A 152 -19.22 2.50 8.80
N PHE A 153 -18.82 1.30 8.41
CA PHE A 153 -18.05 1.13 7.16
C PHE A 153 -18.99 1.28 5.96
N PRO A 154 -18.68 2.15 4.98
CA PRO A 154 -19.55 2.41 3.84
C PRO A 154 -19.87 1.13 3.04
N GLY A 155 -21.14 0.91 2.75
CA GLY A 155 -21.60 -0.24 1.97
C GLY A 155 -21.65 -1.57 2.72
N SER A 156 -21.15 -1.65 3.96
CA SER A 156 -21.15 -2.88 4.74
C SER A 156 -22.56 -3.34 5.11
N LYS A 157 -22.83 -4.62 4.91
CA LYS A 157 -24.03 -5.35 5.38
C LYS A 157 -23.72 -6.27 6.56
N ALA A 158 -22.44 -6.40 6.92
CA ALA A 158 -22.03 -7.18 8.10
C ALA A 158 -22.60 -6.58 9.38
N GLN A 159 -22.94 -7.45 10.33
CA GLN A 159 -23.44 -6.99 11.62
C GLN A 159 -22.29 -6.54 12.52
N PRO A 160 -22.50 -5.47 13.36
CA PRO A 160 -21.56 -5.15 14.43
C PRO A 160 -21.30 -6.41 15.31
N GLY A 161 -20.04 -6.65 15.63
CA GLY A 161 -19.59 -7.88 16.29
C GLY A 161 -18.93 -8.89 15.36
N THR A 162 -19.02 -8.72 14.02
CA THR A 162 -18.30 -9.55 13.07
C THR A 162 -16.78 -9.38 13.25
N VAL A 163 -16.07 -10.48 13.49
CA VAL A 163 -14.60 -10.47 13.53
C VAL A 163 -14.07 -10.51 12.11
N VAL A 164 -13.12 -9.61 11.81
CA VAL A 164 -12.46 -9.53 10.52
C VAL A 164 -10.95 -9.68 10.69
N THR A 165 -10.31 -10.30 9.71
CA THR A 165 -8.86 -10.39 9.62
C THR A 165 -8.43 -10.09 8.19
N PHE A 166 -7.50 -9.16 8.04
CA PHE A 166 -6.98 -8.76 6.73
C PHE A 166 -5.49 -8.46 6.81
N THR A 167 -4.83 -8.47 5.68
CA THR A 167 -3.38 -8.32 5.60
C THR A 167 -2.99 -7.13 4.74
N GLY A 168 -1.74 -6.73 4.86
CA GLY A 168 -1.18 -5.72 3.97
C GLY A 168 0.33 -5.63 4.09
N THR A 169 0.88 -4.77 3.23
CA THR A 169 2.31 -4.48 3.21
C THR A 169 2.50 -2.98 3.18
N ASP A 170 3.29 -2.48 4.12
CA ASP A 170 3.75 -1.10 4.17
C ASP A 170 5.14 -1.01 3.57
N THR A 171 5.36 -0.03 2.72
CA THR A 171 6.68 0.43 2.31
C THR A 171 6.86 1.86 2.78
N LEU A 172 7.93 2.11 3.50
CA LEU A 172 8.22 3.39 4.13
C LEU A 172 9.56 3.92 3.63
N ARG A 173 9.64 5.22 3.30
CA ARG A 173 10.89 5.90 3.01
C ARG A 173 11.28 6.81 4.16
N MET A 174 12.49 6.60 4.65
CA MET A 174 13.10 7.41 5.70
C MET A 174 13.90 8.58 5.11
N ARG A 175 13.78 9.75 5.73
CA ARG A 175 14.61 10.92 5.48
C ARG A 175 14.81 11.68 6.80
N ASP A 176 16.04 12.08 7.08
CA ASP A 176 16.43 12.83 8.28
C ASP A 176 15.96 12.16 9.58
N GLY A 177 16.02 10.82 9.61
CA GLY A 177 15.67 10.00 10.76
C GLY A 177 14.18 9.87 11.04
N LYS A 178 13.31 10.26 10.09
CA LYS A 178 11.86 10.13 10.16
C LYS A 178 11.29 9.50 8.90
N PHE A 179 10.10 8.90 8.98
CA PHE A 179 9.36 8.48 7.80
C PHE A 179 8.85 9.70 7.05
N ALA A 180 9.16 9.76 5.75
CA ALA A 180 8.80 10.87 4.86
C ALA A 180 7.77 10.49 3.81
N GLU A 181 7.70 9.21 3.45
CA GLU A 181 6.70 8.68 2.50
C GLU A 181 6.27 7.28 2.92
N TYR A 182 5.04 6.97 2.57
CA TYR A 182 4.38 5.72 2.89
C TYR A 182 3.57 5.21 1.70
N TRP A 183 3.84 4.01 1.25
CA TRP A 183 3.04 3.24 0.29
C TRP A 183 2.41 2.07 1.02
N VAL A 184 1.12 1.89 0.86
CA VAL A 184 0.39 0.78 1.46
C VAL A 184 -0.37 -0.03 0.43
N ASN A 185 -0.26 -1.34 0.53
CA ASN A 185 -1.10 -2.30 -0.17
C ASN A 185 -1.83 -3.13 0.87
N THR A 186 -3.14 -2.94 0.94
CA THR A 186 -4.04 -3.71 1.82
C THR A 186 -4.79 -4.75 0.98
N ASP A 187 -5.03 -5.93 1.51
CA ASP A 187 -5.94 -6.90 0.94
C ASP A 187 -7.41 -6.43 1.15
N THR A 188 -7.72 -5.35 0.42
CA THR A 188 -9.02 -4.68 0.51
C THR A 188 -10.16 -5.59 0.07
N LEU A 189 -9.93 -6.46 -0.93
CA LEU A 189 -10.96 -7.39 -1.41
C LEU A 189 -11.37 -8.36 -0.31
N SER A 190 -10.41 -8.92 0.43
CA SER A 190 -10.69 -9.80 1.56
C SER A 190 -11.48 -9.08 2.65
N LEU A 191 -11.08 -7.85 3.01
CA LEU A 191 -11.80 -7.03 3.99
C LEU A 191 -13.25 -6.74 3.56
N LEU A 192 -13.45 -6.28 2.31
CA LEU A 192 -14.77 -5.97 1.77
C LEU A 192 -15.68 -7.20 1.71
N THR A 193 -15.11 -8.37 1.36
CA THR A 193 -15.86 -9.65 1.37
C THR A 193 -16.36 -9.99 2.77
N GLN A 194 -15.49 -9.90 3.79
CA GLN A 194 -15.85 -10.17 5.19
C GLN A 194 -16.88 -9.16 5.71
N LEU A 195 -16.81 -7.91 5.28
CA LEU A 195 -17.78 -6.86 5.62
C LEU A 195 -19.06 -6.92 4.77
N GLN A 196 -19.17 -7.85 3.81
CA GLN A 196 -20.31 -7.96 2.87
C GLN A 196 -20.58 -6.61 2.16
N ALA A 197 -19.51 -5.93 1.75
CA ALA A 197 -19.53 -4.60 1.13
C ALA A 197 -19.23 -4.64 -0.39
N LEU A 198 -19.32 -5.82 -1.00
CA LEU A 198 -19.20 -6.07 -2.44
C LEU A 198 -20.57 -6.19 -3.10
#